data_95d612a1f9c0626dac34e3a188906e25
#
_entry.id   95d612a1f9c0626dac34e3a188906e25
#
_cell.length_a   1.000
_cell.length_b   1.000
_cell.length_c   1.000
_cell.angle_alpha   90.00
_cell.angle_beta   90.00
_cell.angle_gamma   90.00
#
_symmetry.space_group_name_H-M   'P 1'
#
loop_
_entity.id
_entity.type
_entity.pdbx_description
1 polymer ?
#
loop_
_entity_poly.entity_id
_entity_poly.type
_entity_poly.pdbx_seq_one_letter_code
_entity_poly.pdbx_strand_id
1 'polypeptide(L)'
;MKRGICTVLAAIIFFVTPMTAKAEAYWPEGPSINTTSAIVIEINSGAVLYEKNCDQVSYPASITKILTTLLALENSELDEVVTFSDDAINLNQGNTSHIARDYGEKMTMKECLYAVMLESANECAYAVAEHVGEKLGGNYQTFIDLMNQRAKELGCTNTQFTNANGLPDENHWTSAHDMALISAEAYKNEDFRVIVGTRSYRIPPTNKHSQITPLNNHHAMISNYKTREHLYEYCTGGKTGYTNAAGATLVSYAEKDGLSLVCVVMRTSSSVYYKDTRNLFEYGFQNFQKVSIGDNGTAGIDENNKTTIMNNYEPYVKLDENAQIVLPITANIADVEMSLVNKELPSGVIAQLNYTYGGHQIGCADVIFSNAKVEENYFDGQEKPSDRNVIYIKPAYILMILGGILATIVIIIIGKRLYDNYYVIRHDMEVKRKRRARFRTSSRRKKKWKKKDRMFK
;
A
#
# COMPACT_ATOMS: atom_id res chain seq x y z
N MET A 1 -27.62 6.83 53.30
CA MET A 1 -26.28 6.22 53.19
C MET A 1 -26.12 5.20 52.03
N LYS A 2 -27.09 4.36 51.67
CA LYS A 2 -26.91 3.35 50.60
C LYS A 2 -26.88 3.91 49.17
N ARG A 3 -27.45 5.10 48.85
CA ARG A 3 -27.40 5.75 47.54
C ARG A 3 -26.06 6.46 47.26
N GLY A 4 -25.38 6.94 48.31
CA GLY A 4 -24.08 7.59 48.16
C GLY A 4 -22.91 6.62 47.86
N ILE A 5 -22.99 5.40 48.39
CA ILE A 5 -21.95 4.37 48.19
C ILE A 5 -21.96 3.85 46.72
N CYS A 6 -23.16 3.68 46.14
CA CYS A 6 -23.28 3.25 44.74
C CYS A 6 -22.75 4.31 43.74
N THR A 7 -22.94 5.60 44.07
CA THR A 7 -22.45 6.69 43.18
C THR A 7 -20.93 6.83 43.28
N VAL A 8 -20.33 6.63 44.43
CA VAL A 8 -18.86 6.67 44.62
C VAL A 8 -18.22 5.42 43.99
N LEU A 9 -18.82 4.22 44.09
CA LEU A 9 -18.31 3.04 43.38
C LEU A 9 -18.43 3.18 41.86
N ALA A 10 -19.51 3.75 41.31
CA ALA A 10 -19.64 4.03 39.87
C ALA A 10 -18.62 5.08 39.38
N ALA A 11 -18.32 6.11 40.18
CA ALA A 11 -17.29 7.09 39.85
C ALA A 11 -15.87 6.48 39.89
N ILE A 12 -15.58 5.56 40.83
CA ILE A 12 -14.28 4.88 40.91
C ILE A 12 -14.10 3.90 39.76
N ILE A 13 -15.16 3.21 39.30
CA ILE A 13 -15.10 2.31 38.14
C ILE A 13 -14.85 3.12 36.83
N PHE A 14 -15.38 4.35 36.74
CA PHE A 14 -15.11 5.22 35.58
C PHE A 14 -13.67 5.77 35.55
N PHE A 15 -12.99 5.86 36.71
CA PHE A 15 -11.59 6.31 36.79
C PHE A 15 -10.55 5.18 36.70
N VAL A 16 -10.96 3.91 36.78
CA VAL A 16 -10.05 2.75 36.76
C VAL A 16 -10.12 1.97 35.44
N THR A 17 -11.04 2.33 34.53
CA THR A 17 -10.87 1.85 33.13
C THR A 17 -9.64 2.56 32.56
N PRO A 18 -8.53 1.85 32.25
CA PRO A 18 -7.46 2.47 31.53
C PRO A 18 -8.08 2.92 30.20
N MET A 19 -8.28 4.22 30.04
CA MET A 19 -8.34 4.78 28.69
C MET A 19 -6.96 4.48 28.10
N THR A 20 -6.84 3.39 27.37
CA THR A 20 -5.76 3.23 26.42
C THR A 20 -5.98 4.34 25.40
N ALA A 21 -5.42 5.51 25.70
CA ALA A 21 -5.21 6.52 24.67
C ALA A 21 -4.31 5.82 23.64
N LYS A 22 -4.89 5.34 22.54
CA LYS A 22 -4.12 4.95 21.37
C LYS A 22 -3.35 6.21 21.02
N ALA A 23 -2.03 6.22 21.19
CA ALA A 23 -1.22 7.36 20.78
C ALA A 23 -1.58 7.62 19.32
N GLU A 24 -1.93 8.85 18.99
CA GLU A 24 -2.25 9.22 17.63
C GLU A 24 -1.01 8.90 16.78
N ALA A 25 -1.20 8.12 15.72
CA ALA A 25 -0.10 7.68 14.87
C ALA A 25 0.58 8.92 14.27
N TYR A 26 1.85 9.12 14.56
CA TYR A 26 2.62 10.28 14.11
C TYR A 26 3.12 10.05 12.69
N TRP A 27 2.63 10.84 11.73
CA TRP A 27 3.20 10.94 10.39
C TRP A 27 4.08 12.19 10.31
N PRO A 28 5.35 12.09 9.87
CA PRO A 28 6.27 13.24 9.82
C PRO A 28 5.71 14.38 8.96
N GLU A 29 5.81 15.61 9.43
CA GLU A 29 5.41 16.79 8.65
C GLU A 29 6.39 17.01 7.49
N GLY A 30 5.83 17.16 6.27
CA GLY A 30 6.62 17.34 5.06
C GLY A 30 7.23 18.73 4.95
N PRO A 31 8.34 18.89 4.21
CA PRO A 31 9.00 20.18 4.02
C PRO A 31 8.14 21.14 3.19
N SER A 32 8.29 22.43 3.49
CA SER A 32 7.71 23.47 2.62
C SER A 32 8.51 23.56 1.32
N ILE A 33 7.84 23.45 0.18
CA ILE A 33 8.42 23.55 -1.16
C ILE A 33 7.72 24.61 -1.99
N ASN A 34 8.45 25.16 -2.98
CA ASN A 34 7.91 26.19 -3.89
C ASN A 34 7.17 25.61 -5.09
N THR A 35 7.43 24.35 -5.42
CA THR A 35 6.74 23.63 -6.50
C THR A 35 5.23 23.55 -6.24
N THR A 36 4.41 23.70 -7.28
CA THR A 36 2.95 23.72 -7.19
C THR A 36 2.36 22.33 -6.97
N SER A 37 2.88 21.33 -7.67
CA SER A 37 2.41 19.93 -7.60
C SER A 37 3.62 19.02 -7.42
N ALA A 38 3.59 18.17 -6.39
CA ALA A 38 4.68 17.26 -6.09
C ALA A 38 4.20 16.00 -5.37
N ILE A 39 4.96 14.91 -5.55
CA ILE A 39 4.76 13.66 -4.82
C ILE A 39 6.11 12.95 -4.64
N VAL A 40 6.24 12.23 -3.53
CA VAL A 40 7.30 11.24 -3.32
C VAL A 40 6.68 9.92 -2.92
N ILE A 41 7.01 8.87 -3.68
CA ILE A 41 6.60 7.50 -3.31
C ILE A 41 7.83 6.60 -3.16
N GLU A 42 7.71 5.60 -2.30
CA GLU A 42 8.68 4.49 -2.29
C GLU A 42 8.26 3.47 -3.34
N ILE A 43 9.22 3.11 -4.21
CA ILE A 43 8.96 2.40 -5.48
C ILE A 43 8.42 0.98 -5.26
N ASN A 44 8.93 0.27 -4.26
CA ASN A 44 8.59 -1.15 -4.05
C ASN A 44 7.29 -1.33 -3.27
N SER A 45 7.04 -0.50 -2.26
CA SER A 45 5.85 -0.56 -1.43
C SER A 45 4.68 0.23 -1.99
N GLY A 46 4.94 1.22 -2.87
CA GLY A 46 3.96 2.17 -3.34
C GLY A 46 3.53 3.20 -2.29
N ALA A 47 4.20 3.24 -1.14
CA ALA A 47 3.87 4.17 -0.05
C ALA A 47 4.10 5.63 -0.47
N VAL A 48 3.09 6.47 -0.29
CA VAL A 48 3.17 7.91 -0.52
C VAL A 48 3.76 8.56 0.74
N LEU A 49 4.99 9.08 0.63
CA LEU A 49 5.69 9.71 1.76
C LEU A 49 5.39 11.21 1.86
N TYR A 50 5.18 11.85 0.71
CA TYR A 50 4.85 13.27 0.61
C TYR A 50 3.94 13.51 -0.57
N GLU A 51 2.97 14.39 -0.41
CA GLU A 51 2.09 14.84 -1.49
C GLU A 51 1.74 16.32 -1.35
N LYS A 52 1.60 16.99 -2.48
CA LYS A 52 1.12 18.36 -2.59
C LYS A 52 0.44 18.53 -3.93
N ASN A 53 -0.87 18.74 -3.95
CA ASN A 53 -1.68 18.88 -5.17
C ASN A 53 -1.34 17.82 -6.23
N CYS A 54 -1.04 16.58 -5.81
CA CYS A 54 -0.47 15.55 -6.65
C CYS A 54 -1.42 15.06 -7.76
N ASP A 55 -2.73 15.14 -7.54
CA ASP A 55 -3.76 14.76 -8.51
C ASP A 55 -4.17 15.89 -9.46
N GLN A 56 -3.57 17.07 -9.32
CA GLN A 56 -3.86 18.19 -10.20
C GLN A 56 -3.42 17.89 -11.64
N VAL A 57 -4.37 17.86 -12.56
CA VAL A 57 -4.13 17.67 -14.00
C VAL A 57 -3.22 18.78 -14.55
N SER A 58 -2.21 18.38 -15.29
CA SER A 58 -1.17 19.26 -15.82
C SER A 58 -0.54 18.67 -17.09
N TYR A 59 0.12 19.49 -17.87
CA TYR A 59 0.88 19.01 -19.03
C TYR A 59 2.20 18.38 -18.56
N PRO A 60 2.54 17.16 -19.02
CA PRO A 60 3.76 16.47 -18.58
C PRO A 60 5.05 17.03 -19.22
N ALA A 61 4.97 17.59 -20.41
CA ALA A 61 6.14 17.82 -21.25
C ALA A 61 6.94 16.52 -21.44
N SER A 62 8.27 16.58 -21.54
CA SER A 62 9.12 15.43 -21.87
C SER A 62 9.25 14.35 -20.78
N ILE A 63 8.61 14.48 -19.61
CA ILE A 63 8.53 13.34 -18.68
C ILE A 63 7.62 12.22 -19.22
N THR A 64 6.76 12.51 -20.23
CA THR A 64 6.04 11.51 -21.04
C THR A 64 6.96 10.39 -21.55
N LYS A 65 8.21 10.73 -21.92
CA LYS A 65 9.19 9.79 -22.47
C LYS A 65 9.58 8.65 -21.53
N ILE A 66 9.25 8.75 -20.25
CA ILE A 66 9.40 7.65 -19.28
C ILE A 66 8.53 6.47 -19.69
N LEU A 67 7.23 6.72 -19.96
CA LEU A 67 6.32 5.66 -20.41
C LEU A 67 6.69 5.16 -21.82
N THR A 68 7.09 6.05 -22.71
CA THR A 68 7.57 5.67 -24.05
C THR A 68 8.75 4.71 -23.97
N THR A 69 9.72 5.00 -23.08
CA THR A 69 10.89 4.14 -22.86
C THR A 69 10.50 2.81 -22.23
N LEU A 70 9.62 2.83 -21.23
CA LEU A 70 9.12 1.60 -20.60
C LEU A 70 8.44 0.68 -21.61
N LEU A 71 7.51 1.21 -22.40
CA LEU A 71 6.79 0.41 -23.41
C LEU A 71 7.69 -0.12 -24.50
N ALA A 72 8.70 0.63 -24.89
CA ALA A 72 9.71 0.14 -25.84
C ALA A 72 10.49 -1.05 -25.26
N LEU A 73 10.90 -0.98 -23.99
CA LEU A 73 11.59 -2.06 -23.30
C LEU A 73 10.70 -3.30 -23.02
N GLU A 74 9.39 -3.09 -22.85
CA GLU A 74 8.43 -4.18 -22.66
C GLU A 74 8.11 -4.91 -23.98
N ASN A 75 8.28 -4.26 -25.15
CA ASN A 75 7.80 -4.77 -26.43
C ASN A 75 8.89 -4.96 -27.50
N SER A 76 10.15 -4.64 -27.21
CA SER A 76 11.24 -4.73 -28.19
C SER A 76 12.54 -5.15 -27.53
N GLU A 77 13.44 -5.76 -28.36
CA GLU A 77 14.80 -6.04 -27.92
C GLU A 77 15.70 -4.80 -28.18
N LEU A 78 16.73 -4.63 -27.37
CA LEU A 78 17.61 -3.47 -27.45
C LEU A 78 18.43 -3.37 -28.73
N ASP A 79 18.65 -4.46 -29.45
CA ASP A 79 19.39 -4.54 -30.70
C ASP A 79 18.51 -4.42 -31.98
N GLU A 80 17.17 -4.35 -31.80
CA GLU A 80 16.27 -4.11 -32.94
C GLU A 80 16.58 -2.82 -33.62
N VAL A 81 16.49 -2.82 -34.96
CA VAL A 81 16.82 -1.67 -35.80
C VAL A 81 15.59 -0.79 -36.04
N VAL A 82 15.62 0.40 -35.46
CA VAL A 82 14.63 1.46 -35.67
C VAL A 82 15.01 2.27 -36.89
N THR A 83 14.06 2.46 -37.81
CA THR A 83 14.26 3.28 -39.03
C THR A 83 13.44 4.57 -38.90
N PHE A 84 14.06 5.71 -39.16
CA PHE A 84 13.41 7.02 -39.06
C PHE A 84 12.56 7.33 -40.29
N SER A 85 11.27 7.54 -40.09
CA SER A 85 10.29 7.96 -41.08
C SER A 85 10.35 9.49 -41.35
N ASP A 86 9.67 9.94 -42.40
CA ASP A 86 9.45 11.37 -42.63
C ASP A 86 8.73 12.06 -41.48
N ASP A 87 7.73 11.40 -40.89
CA ASP A 87 6.98 11.94 -39.77
C ASP A 87 7.85 12.12 -38.54
N ALA A 88 8.74 11.16 -38.24
CA ALA A 88 9.70 11.29 -37.15
C ALA A 88 10.65 12.48 -37.34
N ILE A 89 11.23 12.65 -38.53
CA ILE A 89 12.20 13.73 -38.78
C ILE A 89 11.54 15.11 -38.88
N ASN A 90 10.26 15.20 -39.19
CA ASN A 90 9.52 16.48 -39.15
C ASN A 90 9.54 17.12 -37.75
N LEU A 91 9.78 16.36 -36.70
CA LEU A 91 9.95 16.85 -35.32
C LEU A 91 11.29 17.52 -35.06
N ASN A 92 12.27 17.42 -36.01
CA ASN A 92 13.53 18.17 -35.98
C ASN A 92 13.34 19.66 -36.29
N GLN A 93 12.14 20.07 -36.66
CA GLN A 93 11.84 21.44 -37.02
C GLN A 93 11.53 22.30 -35.79
N GLY A 94 11.90 23.57 -35.85
CA GLY A 94 11.65 24.52 -34.80
C GLY A 94 12.61 24.38 -33.61
N ASN A 95 12.18 24.91 -32.44
CA ASN A 95 12.98 24.93 -31.22
C ASN A 95 12.60 23.77 -30.30
N THR A 96 12.54 22.54 -30.84
CA THR A 96 12.26 21.31 -30.07
C THR A 96 13.55 20.55 -29.76
N SER A 97 13.54 19.68 -28.74
CA SER A 97 14.69 18.83 -28.40
C SER A 97 14.84 17.70 -29.43
N HIS A 98 15.99 17.62 -30.10
CA HIS A 98 16.31 16.60 -31.10
C HIS A 98 17.82 16.38 -31.21
N ILE A 99 18.25 15.28 -31.81
CA ILE A 99 19.64 14.99 -32.16
C ILE A 99 19.91 14.99 -33.68
N ALA A 100 18.97 15.58 -34.44
CA ALA A 100 19.07 15.82 -35.88
C ALA A 100 19.28 14.55 -36.71
N ARG A 101 18.36 13.59 -36.61
CA ARG A 101 18.39 12.38 -37.46
C ARG A 101 17.78 12.66 -38.83
N ASP A 102 18.16 11.84 -39.81
CA ASP A 102 17.73 11.95 -41.20
C ASP A 102 16.71 10.87 -41.59
N TYR A 103 15.92 11.15 -42.63
CA TYR A 103 15.00 10.15 -43.20
C TYR A 103 15.74 8.88 -43.65
N GLY A 104 15.18 7.71 -43.26
CA GLY A 104 15.77 6.40 -43.54
C GLY A 104 17.08 6.13 -42.81
N GLU A 105 17.39 6.94 -41.79
CA GLU A 105 18.47 6.62 -40.86
C GLU A 105 18.09 5.42 -40.03
N LYS A 106 19.08 4.62 -39.66
CA LYS A 106 18.90 3.40 -38.84
C LYS A 106 19.75 3.48 -37.61
N MET A 107 19.11 3.25 -36.47
CA MET A 107 19.75 3.16 -35.16
C MET A 107 19.17 1.93 -34.40
N THR A 108 19.93 1.40 -33.48
CA THR A 108 19.37 0.37 -32.58
C THR A 108 18.34 0.97 -31.60
N MET A 109 17.39 0.16 -31.12
CA MET A 109 16.44 0.56 -30.08
C MET A 109 17.20 1.15 -28.88
N LYS A 110 18.27 0.51 -28.45
CA LYS A 110 19.15 1.00 -27.38
C LYS A 110 19.64 2.43 -27.63
N GLU A 111 20.17 2.72 -28.80
CA GLU A 111 20.68 4.05 -29.15
C GLU A 111 19.56 5.10 -29.16
N CYS A 112 18.40 4.73 -29.70
CA CYS A 112 17.22 5.59 -29.67
C CYS A 112 16.77 5.89 -28.23
N LEU A 113 16.71 4.90 -27.34
CA LEU A 113 16.29 5.09 -25.95
C LEU A 113 17.28 5.96 -25.16
N TYR A 114 18.59 5.81 -25.40
CA TYR A 114 19.57 6.76 -24.84
C TYR A 114 19.33 8.19 -25.34
N ALA A 115 19.05 8.40 -26.62
CA ALA A 115 18.73 9.73 -27.15
C ALA A 115 17.44 10.30 -26.56
N VAL A 116 16.41 9.48 -26.42
CA VAL A 116 15.13 9.82 -25.79
C VAL A 116 15.32 10.28 -24.33
N MET A 117 16.10 9.56 -23.55
CA MET A 117 16.22 9.85 -22.11
C MET A 117 17.27 10.91 -21.81
N LEU A 118 18.43 10.91 -22.47
CA LEU A 118 19.52 11.82 -22.16
C LEU A 118 19.33 13.21 -22.81
N GLU A 119 19.06 13.25 -24.10
CA GLU A 119 18.91 14.49 -24.89
C GLU A 119 17.45 14.91 -25.09
N SER A 120 16.51 14.06 -24.63
CA SER A 120 15.08 14.31 -24.80
C SER A 120 14.64 14.35 -26.29
N ALA A 121 15.32 13.61 -27.16
CA ALA A 121 15.11 13.64 -28.62
C ALA A 121 13.67 13.25 -29.00
N ASN A 122 12.94 14.18 -29.60
CA ASN A 122 11.52 13.99 -29.94
C ASN A 122 11.34 13.05 -31.13
N GLU A 123 12.21 13.19 -32.16
CA GLU A 123 12.23 12.33 -33.36
C GLU A 123 12.54 10.88 -32.98
N CYS A 124 13.44 10.67 -32.02
CA CYS A 124 13.76 9.33 -31.55
C CYS A 124 12.57 8.72 -30.80
N ALA A 125 11.87 9.51 -29.96
CA ALA A 125 10.67 9.04 -29.26
C ALA A 125 9.55 8.69 -30.25
N TYR A 126 9.38 9.45 -31.33
CA TYR A 126 8.41 9.15 -32.37
C TYR A 126 8.78 7.86 -33.12
N ALA A 127 10.04 7.76 -33.61
CA ALA A 127 10.52 6.60 -34.36
C ALA A 127 10.43 5.31 -33.52
N VAL A 128 10.72 5.38 -32.21
CA VAL A 128 10.53 4.26 -31.26
C VAL A 128 9.07 3.86 -31.18
N ALA A 129 8.16 4.83 -31.00
CA ALA A 129 6.73 4.57 -30.92
C ALA A 129 6.16 3.98 -32.22
N GLU A 130 6.62 4.48 -33.38
CA GLU A 130 6.24 3.96 -34.69
C GLU A 130 6.73 2.53 -34.88
N HIS A 131 8.00 2.24 -34.58
CA HIS A 131 8.58 0.89 -34.65
C HIS A 131 7.81 -0.12 -33.77
N VAL A 132 7.52 0.22 -32.52
CA VAL A 132 6.77 -0.66 -31.61
C VAL A 132 5.32 -0.83 -32.08
N GLY A 133 4.67 0.25 -32.52
CA GLY A 133 3.31 0.19 -33.06
C GLY A 133 3.21 -0.71 -34.29
N GLU A 134 4.17 -0.65 -35.23
CA GLU A 134 4.25 -1.55 -36.37
C GLU A 134 4.48 -3.00 -35.97
N LYS A 135 5.39 -3.25 -35.02
CA LYS A 135 5.66 -4.58 -34.46
C LYS A 135 4.43 -5.21 -33.85
N LEU A 136 3.55 -4.40 -33.26
CA LEU A 136 2.25 -4.85 -32.72
C LEU A 136 1.16 -4.99 -33.79
N GLY A 137 1.50 -4.88 -35.07
CA GLY A 137 0.60 -5.07 -36.21
C GLY A 137 -0.23 -3.84 -36.59
N GLY A 138 0.13 -2.65 -36.08
CA GLY A 138 -0.55 -1.40 -36.39
C GLY A 138 0.39 -0.30 -36.86
N ASN A 139 0.37 0.85 -36.21
CA ASN A 139 1.12 2.03 -36.54
C ASN A 139 1.42 2.88 -35.29
N TYR A 140 1.91 4.11 -35.47
CA TYR A 140 2.16 5.07 -34.39
C TYR A 140 0.96 5.20 -33.43
N GLN A 141 -0.28 5.27 -33.93
CA GLN A 141 -1.48 5.38 -33.08
C GLN A 141 -1.67 4.15 -32.19
N THR A 142 -1.33 2.96 -32.67
CA THR A 142 -1.36 1.74 -31.85
C THR A 142 -0.46 1.85 -30.63
N PHE A 143 0.70 2.50 -30.75
CA PHE A 143 1.55 2.79 -29.60
C PHE A 143 0.92 3.80 -28.63
N ILE A 144 0.27 4.84 -29.13
CA ILE A 144 -0.43 5.81 -28.28
C ILE A 144 -1.60 5.16 -27.52
N ASP A 145 -2.32 4.28 -28.18
CA ASP A 145 -3.39 3.52 -27.55
C ASP A 145 -2.83 2.60 -26.44
N LEU A 146 -1.67 1.96 -26.70
CA LEU A 146 -0.94 1.18 -25.70
C LEU A 146 -0.48 2.04 -24.51
N MET A 147 0.00 3.28 -24.74
CA MET A 147 0.35 4.20 -23.65
C MET A 147 -0.84 4.45 -22.72
N ASN A 148 -2.01 4.73 -23.29
CA ASN A 148 -3.22 5.00 -22.52
C ASN A 148 -3.75 3.75 -21.81
N GLN A 149 -3.65 2.60 -22.46
CA GLN A 149 -4.01 1.31 -21.83
C GLN A 149 -3.08 1.03 -20.64
N ARG A 150 -1.76 1.14 -20.83
CA ARG A 150 -0.79 0.86 -19.77
C ARG A 150 -0.92 1.81 -18.59
N ALA A 151 -1.15 3.11 -18.86
CA ALA A 151 -1.42 4.08 -17.81
C ALA A 151 -2.66 3.67 -16.98
N LYS A 152 -3.73 3.23 -17.62
CA LYS A 152 -4.94 2.74 -16.93
C LYS A 152 -4.66 1.47 -16.10
N GLU A 153 -3.89 0.52 -16.62
CA GLU A 153 -3.47 -0.70 -15.92
C GLU A 153 -2.65 -0.39 -14.67
N LEU A 154 -1.82 0.66 -14.72
CA LEU A 154 -1.05 1.15 -13.58
C LEU A 154 -1.89 1.93 -12.55
N GLY A 155 -3.19 2.12 -12.80
CA GLY A 155 -4.09 2.83 -11.90
C GLY A 155 -4.14 4.34 -12.09
N CYS A 156 -3.59 4.86 -13.19
CA CYS A 156 -3.65 6.29 -13.50
C CYS A 156 -5.10 6.71 -13.79
N THR A 157 -5.57 7.76 -13.12
CA THR A 157 -6.94 8.27 -13.25
C THR A 157 -7.01 9.66 -13.87
N ASN A 158 -5.89 10.37 -13.91
CA ASN A 158 -5.78 11.75 -14.38
C ASN A 158 -4.77 11.86 -15.53
N THR A 159 -4.75 10.86 -16.43
CA THR A 159 -3.76 10.79 -17.51
C THR A 159 -4.40 10.47 -18.84
N GLN A 160 -3.96 11.19 -19.87
CA GLN A 160 -4.21 10.91 -21.28
C GLN A 160 -3.01 11.33 -22.10
N PHE A 161 -2.53 10.42 -22.96
CA PHE A 161 -1.44 10.67 -23.89
C PHE A 161 -1.96 10.73 -25.32
N THR A 162 -1.47 11.71 -26.10
CA THR A 162 -1.74 11.87 -27.53
C THR A 162 -0.47 11.76 -28.38
N ASN A 163 0.69 11.77 -27.74
CA ASN A 163 1.98 11.61 -28.42
C ASN A 163 3.02 10.97 -27.47
N ALA A 164 4.07 10.40 -28.07
CA ALA A 164 5.12 9.68 -27.36
C ALA A 164 6.25 10.58 -26.81
N ASN A 165 6.24 11.87 -27.09
CA ASN A 165 7.35 12.76 -26.79
C ASN A 165 7.04 13.89 -25.80
N GLY A 166 5.76 14.15 -25.51
CA GLY A 166 5.30 15.18 -24.59
C GLY A 166 5.24 16.58 -25.17
N LEU A 167 5.16 16.69 -26.51
CA LEU A 167 4.86 17.97 -27.17
C LEU A 167 3.45 18.45 -26.77
N PRO A 168 3.24 19.77 -26.76
CA PRO A 168 1.96 20.34 -26.34
C PRO A 168 0.79 19.89 -27.21
N ASP A 169 -0.24 19.38 -26.58
CA ASP A 169 -1.55 19.08 -27.13
C ASP A 169 -2.58 19.26 -26.02
N GLU A 170 -3.74 19.81 -26.32
CA GLU A 170 -4.77 20.09 -25.33
C GLU A 170 -5.32 18.82 -24.65
N ASN A 171 -5.23 17.68 -25.33
CA ASN A 171 -5.65 16.37 -24.86
C ASN A 171 -4.49 15.53 -24.29
N HIS A 172 -3.29 16.12 -24.07
CA HIS A 172 -2.12 15.46 -23.54
C HIS A 172 -1.85 15.94 -22.11
N TRP A 173 -2.37 15.24 -21.12
CA TRP A 173 -2.24 15.63 -19.72
C TRP A 173 -1.94 14.43 -18.82
N THR A 174 -1.48 14.75 -17.61
CA THR A 174 -1.23 13.80 -16.53
C THR A 174 -1.31 14.52 -15.17
N SER A 175 -1.08 13.78 -14.08
CA SER A 175 -0.88 14.32 -12.73
C SER A 175 0.49 13.90 -12.19
N ALA A 176 0.95 14.54 -11.10
CA ALA A 176 2.20 14.12 -10.44
C ALA A 176 2.06 12.72 -9.86
N HIS A 177 0.87 12.38 -9.33
CA HIS A 177 0.55 11.04 -8.83
C HIS A 177 0.66 9.98 -9.93
N ASP A 178 -0.05 10.17 -11.05
CA ASP A 178 -0.02 9.22 -12.15
C ASP A 178 1.38 9.04 -12.73
N MET A 179 2.13 10.15 -12.87
CA MET A 179 3.53 10.07 -13.31
C MET A 179 4.42 9.34 -12.29
N ALA A 180 4.12 9.40 -10.99
CA ALA A 180 4.86 8.63 -10.00
C ALA A 180 4.58 7.14 -10.14
N LEU A 181 3.33 6.73 -10.39
CA LEU A 181 2.97 5.32 -10.66
C LEU A 181 3.70 4.80 -11.90
N ILE A 182 3.62 5.54 -13.00
CA ILE A 182 4.33 5.20 -14.26
C ILE A 182 5.85 5.12 -14.04
N SER A 183 6.40 6.07 -13.28
CA SER A 183 7.83 6.14 -13.03
C SER A 183 8.34 5.04 -12.12
N ALA A 184 7.54 4.66 -11.11
CA ALA A 184 7.85 3.55 -10.22
C ALA A 184 7.88 2.22 -11.00
N GLU A 185 6.91 2.00 -11.87
CA GLU A 185 6.88 0.81 -12.73
C GLU A 185 8.09 0.77 -13.68
N ALA A 186 8.38 1.89 -14.34
CA ALA A 186 9.54 1.99 -15.22
C ALA A 186 10.86 1.67 -14.50
N TYR A 187 10.99 2.11 -13.25
CA TYR A 187 12.21 1.89 -12.47
C TYR A 187 12.41 0.42 -12.04
N LYS A 188 11.39 -0.42 -12.07
CA LYS A 188 11.52 -1.86 -11.85
C LYS A 188 12.28 -2.56 -12.99
N ASN A 189 12.25 -2.01 -14.19
CA ASN A 189 12.99 -2.52 -15.35
C ASN A 189 14.48 -2.19 -15.21
N GLU A 190 15.34 -3.19 -15.35
CA GLU A 190 16.79 -3.07 -15.17
C GLU A 190 17.45 -2.20 -16.25
N ASP A 191 17.07 -2.40 -17.53
CA ASP A 191 17.57 -1.60 -18.65
C ASP A 191 17.14 -0.14 -18.54
N PHE A 192 15.91 0.11 -18.05
CA PHE A 192 15.46 1.46 -17.76
C PHE A 192 16.36 2.14 -16.72
N ARG A 193 16.68 1.48 -15.62
CA ARG A 193 17.59 2.03 -14.58
C ARG A 193 18.95 2.36 -15.16
N VAL A 194 19.51 1.48 -15.99
CA VAL A 194 20.79 1.69 -16.65
C VAL A 194 20.72 2.92 -17.57
N ILE A 195 19.70 3.02 -18.42
CA ILE A 195 19.55 4.12 -19.38
C ILE A 195 19.38 5.46 -18.67
N VAL A 196 18.42 5.53 -17.71
CA VAL A 196 18.09 6.79 -17.03
C VAL A 196 19.23 7.29 -16.12
N GLY A 197 20.04 6.37 -15.58
CA GLY A 197 21.20 6.65 -14.73
C GLY A 197 22.49 6.98 -15.50
N THR A 198 22.51 6.79 -16.81
CA THR A 198 23.69 7.04 -17.64
C THR A 198 23.96 8.53 -17.79
N ARG A 199 25.19 8.98 -17.51
CA ARG A 199 25.59 10.38 -17.57
C ARG A 199 25.88 10.87 -18.98
N SER A 200 26.46 10.00 -19.80
CA SER A 200 26.73 10.28 -21.22
C SER A 200 26.78 9.00 -22.02
N TYR A 201 26.41 9.07 -23.28
CA TYR A 201 26.46 7.95 -24.23
C TYR A 201 27.01 8.43 -25.55
N ARG A 202 27.53 7.54 -26.40
CA ARG A 202 28.06 7.85 -27.72
C ARG A 202 27.42 6.95 -28.75
N ILE A 203 26.56 7.51 -29.59
CA ILE A 203 25.98 6.78 -30.71
C ILE A 203 27.09 6.61 -31.77
N PRO A 204 27.38 5.38 -32.23
CA PRO A 204 28.34 5.14 -33.28
C PRO A 204 27.87 5.75 -34.62
N PRO A 205 28.75 5.79 -35.65
CA PRO A 205 28.32 6.17 -37.00
C PRO A 205 27.14 5.32 -37.47
N THR A 206 26.19 5.95 -38.14
CA THR A 206 25.00 5.31 -38.72
C THR A 206 25.14 5.24 -40.27
N ASN A 207 24.12 4.73 -40.94
CA ASN A 207 24.04 4.73 -42.41
C ASN A 207 23.90 6.15 -43.02
N LYS A 208 23.63 7.18 -42.20
CA LYS A 208 23.47 8.58 -42.63
C LYS A 208 24.52 9.50 -42.02
N HIS A 209 24.96 9.26 -40.79
CA HIS A 209 25.93 10.07 -40.07
C HIS A 209 27.25 9.31 -39.92
N SER A 210 28.33 9.82 -40.52
CA SER A 210 29.65 9.19 -40.46
C SER A 210 30.42 9.47 -39.16
N GLN A 211 29.93 10.38 -38.33
CA GLN A 211 30.57 10.77 -37.08
C GLN A 211 29.80 10.22 -35.87
N ILE A 212 30.55 10.02 -34.76
CA ILE A 212 29.97 9.69 -33.48
C ILE A 212 29.11 10.85 -32.99
N THR A 213 27.86 10.57 -32.54
CA THR A 213 27.00 11.56 -31.89
C THR A 213 27.11 11.45 -30.37
N PRO A 214 27.69 12.42 -29.66
CA PRO A 214 27.75 12.41 -28.20
C PRO A 214 26.41 12.82 -27.61
N LEU A 215 25.95 12.11 -26.60
CA LEU A 215 24.75 12.40 -25.79
C LEU A 215 25.17 12.71 -24.37
N ASN A 216 24.54 13.71 -23.74
CA ASN A 216 24.74 14.08 -22.36
C ASN A 216 23.42 14.12 -21.60
N ASN A 217 23.41 13.54 -20.42
CA ASN A 217 22.21 13.57 -19.62
C ASN A 217 21.93 14.98 -19.09
N HIS A 218 20.75 15.48 -19.36
CA HIS A 218 20.32 16.81 -18.93
C HIS A 218 19.87 16.87 -17.45
N HIS A 219 19.78 15.74 -16.77
CA HIS A 219 19.37 15.68 -15.37
C HIS A 219 20.54 16.06 -14.44
N ALA A 220 20.52 17.29 -13.95
CA ALA A 220 21.68 17.87 -13.26
C ALA A 220 21.97 17.25 -11.86
N MET A 221 21.07 16.42 -11.31
CA MET A 221 21.38 15.72 -10.04
C MET A 221 22.33 14.55 -10.25
N ILE A 222 22.48 14.02 -11.48
CA ILE A 222 23.44 12.95 -11.80
C ILE A 222 24.55 13.37 -12.76
N SER A 223 24.30 14.39 -13.58
CA SER A 223 25.21 14.83 -14.64
C SER A 223 25.78 16.21 -14.35
N ASN A 224 27.07 16.35 -14.53
CA ASN A 224 27.80 17.62 -14.38
C ASN A 224 27.97 18.35 -15.69
N TYR A 225 27.26 17.95 -16.75
CA TYR A 225 27.42 18.52 -18.12
C TYR A 225 27.16 20.02 -18.15
N LYS A 226 26.08 20.51 -17.48
CA LYS A 226 25.76 21.96 -17.45
C LYS A 226 26.23 22.63 -16.15
N THR A 227 26.15 21.95 -15.01
CA THR A 227 26.48 22.49 -13.70
C THR A 227 26.78 21.37 -12.72
N ARG A 228 27.54 21.69 -11.65
CA ARG A 228 27.77 20.78 -10.52
C ARG A 228 26.91 21.11 -9.31
N GLU A 229 26.18 22.22 -9.34
CA GLU A 229 25.43 22.77 -8.22
C GLU A 229 24.36 21.80 -7.68
N HIS A 230 23.75 21.03 -8.59
CA HIS A 230 22.62 20.17 -8.26
C HIS A 230 22.98 18.70 -8.05
N LEU A 231 24.27 18.33 -8.21
CA LEU A 231 24.69 16.95 -8.02
C LEU A 231 24.25 16.45 -6.63
N TYR A 232 23.65 15.25 -6.63
CA TYR A 232 23.15 14.60 -5.43
C TYR A 232 23.57 13.14 -5.43
N GLU A 233 24.37 12.75 -4.43
CA GLU A 233 25.05 11.46 -4.41
C GLU A 233 24.11 10.24 -4.46
N TYR A 234 22.91 10.37 -3.87
CA TYR A 234 21.91 9.31 -3.85
C TYR A 234 21.03 9.28 -5.10
N CYS A 235 21.10 10.30 -5.97
CA CYS A 235 20.29 10.32 -7.19
C CYS A 235 20.82 9.30 -8.20
N THR A 236 19.94 8.42 -8.66
CA THR A 236 20.25 7.33 -9.59
C THR A 236 19.78 7.63 -11.02
N GLY A 237 19.02 8.70 -11.25
CA GLY A 237 18.57 9.09 -12.58
C GLY A 237 17.35 9.99 -12.55
N GLY A 238 16.78 10.21 -13.73
CA GLY A 238 15.56 10.97 -13.86
C GLY A 238 15.33 11.53 -15.28
N LYS A 239 14.26 12.30 -15.42
CA LYS A 239 13.87 12.95 -16.68
C LYS A 239 13.39 14.37 -16.44
N THR A 240 13.93 15.31 -17.19
CA THR A 240 13.48 16.71 -17.21
C THR A 240 12.44 16.92 -18.31
N GLY A 241 11.52 17.85 -18.09
CA GLY A 241 10.60 18.33 -19.11
C GLY A 241 10.38 19.83 -19.02
N TYR A 242 10.10 20.45 -20.14
CA TYR A 242 9.71 21.85 -20.22
C TYR A 242 8.90 22.11 -21.48
N THR A 243 7.79 22.80 -21.34
CA THR A 243 7.08 23.52 -22.40
C THR A 243 6.52 24.80 -21.78
N ASN A 244 6.17 25.78 -22.60
CA ASN A 244 5.53 27.01 -22.08
C ASN A 244 4.22 26.73 -21.33
N ALA A 245 3.46 25.72 -21.78
CA ALA A 245 2.19 25.33 -21.17
C ALA A 245 2.38 24.55 -19.85
N ALA A 246 3.38 23.65 -19.78
CA ALA A 246 3.66 22.82 -18.61
C ALA A 246 4.42 23.57 -17.51
N GLY A 247 5.22 24.58 -17.89
CA GLY A 247 6.33 25.02 -17.06
C GLY A 247 7.42 23.94 -17.00
N ALA A 248 8.24 23.96 -15.97
CA ALA A 248 9.22 22.90 -15.75
C ALA A 248 8.58 21.69 -15.04
N THR A 249 8.98 20.50 -15.46
CA THR A 249 8.62 19.21 -14.86
C THR A 249 9.87 18.38 -14.64
N LEU A 250 9.91 17.59 -13.58
CA LEU A 250 11.05 16.75 -13.26
C LEU A 250 10.57 15.46 -12.58
N VAL A 251 11.08 14.34 -13.05
CA VAL A 251 11.07 13.07 -12.36
C VAL A 251 12.49 12.73 -11.96
N SER A 252 12.69 12.35 -10.71
CA SER A 252 14.01 11.94 -10.21
C SER A 252 13.87 10.67 -9.38
N TYR A 253 14.89 9.82 -9.46
CA TYR A 253 15.00 8.59 -8.64
C TYR A 253 16.17 8.74 -7.69
N ALA A 254 16.05 8.21 -6.49
CA ALA A 254 17.13 8.20 -5.52
C ALA A 254 17.08 6.94 -4.65
N GLU A 255 18.25 6.43 -4.28
CA GLU A 255 18.39 5.25 -3.43
C GLU A 255 19.31 5.54 -2.26
N LYS A 256 18.86 5.19 -1.06
CA LYS A 256 19.64 5.30 0.16
C LYS A 256 19.10 4.36 1.24
N ASP A 257 19.99 3.67 1.96
CA ASP A 257 19.66 2.84 3.12
C ASP A 257 18.53 1.83 2.86
N GLY A 258 18.47 1.30 1.61
CA GLY A 258 17.48 0.32 1.18
C GLY A 258 16.13 0.92 0.75
N LEU A 259 15.91 2.22 0.88
CA LEU A 259 14.75 2.91 0.29
C LEU A 259 15.06 3.30 -1.15
N SER A 260 14.12 3.03 -2.05
CA SER A 260 14.14 3.45 -3.45
C SER A 260 12.99 4.42 -3.69
N LEU A 261 13.30 5.69 -3.87
CA LEU A 261 12.32 6.77 -3.96
C LEU A 261 12.22 7.32 -5.38
N VAL A 262 10.99 7.61 -5.80
CA VAL A 262 10.73 8.48 -6.96
C VAL A 262 10.06 9.77 -6.50
N CYS A 263 10.58 10.89 -6.97
CA CYS A 263 10.02 12.22 -6.75
C CYS A 263 9.58 12.80 -8.09
N VAL A 264 8.32 13.22 -8.17
CA VAL A 264 7.75 13.93 -9.32
C VAL A 264 7.38 15.33 -8.89
N VAL A 265 7.87 16.34 -9.60
CA VAL A 265 7.53 17.75 -9.43
C VAL A 265 7.06 18.33 -10.75
N MET A 266 5.93 19.03 -10.72
CA MET A 266 5.27 19.60 -11.89
C MET A 266 4.83 21.04 -11.65
N ARG A 267 4.56 21.80 -12.72
CA ARG A 267 4.12 23.20 -12.67
C ARG A 267 5.06 24.06 -11.84
N THR A 268 6.33 24.00 -12.13
CA THR A 268 7.40 24.69 -11.39
C THR A 268 8.32 25.44 -12.34
N SER A 269 9.42 25.98 -11.84
CA SER A 269 10.48 26.57 -12.63
C SER A 269 11.77 25.78 -12.51
N SER A 270 12.61 25.85 -13.53
CA SER A 270 13.92 25.19 -13.55
C SER A 270 14.90 25.71 -12.50
N SER A 271 14.61 26.87 -11.91
CA SER A 271 15.42 27.45 -10.82
C SER A 271 15.15 26.81 -9.45
N VAL A 272 14.01 26.14 -9.26
CA VAL A 272 13.62 25.60 -7.94
C VAL A 272 13.46 24.08 -7.92
N TYR A 273 13.11 23.43 -9.02
CA TYR A 273 12.71 22.02 -9.00
C TYR A 273 13.78 21.06 -8.46
N TYR A 274 15.07 21.29 -8.72
CA TYR A 274 16.15 20.46 -8.16
C TYR A 274 16.31 20.64 -6.64
N LYS A 275 16.14 21.88 -6.16
CA LYS A 275 16.21 22.18 -4.72
C LYS A 275 15.04 21.51 -3.99
N ASP A 276 13.84 21.67 -4.52
CA ASP A 276 12.63 21.08 -3.94
C ASP A 276 12.71 19.54 -3.97
N THR A 277 13.15 18.94 -5.08
CA THR A 277 13.36 17.49 -5.20
C THR A 277 14.38 16.98 -4.17
N ARG A 278 15.51 17.68 -3.97
CA ARG A 278 16.50 17.31 -2.95
C ARG A 278 15.88 17.35 -1.55
N ASN A 279 15.19 18.42 -1.21
CA ASN A 279 14.52 18.55 0.09
C ASN A 279 13.52 17.42 0.34
N LEU A 280 12.79 17.02 -0.69
CA LEU A 280 11.83 15.94 -0.63
C LEU A 280 12.51 14.57 -0.47
N PHE A 281 13.63 14.32 -1.14
CA PHE A 281 14.40 13.09 -0.92
C PHE A 281 15.00 13.02 0.48
N GLU A 282 15.62 14.13 0.95
CA GLU A 282 16.14 14.21 2.32
C GLU A 282 15.04 13.96 3.35
N TYR A 283 13.86 14.53 3.15
CA TYR A 283 12.69 14.26 4.00
C TYR A 283 12.35 12.76 4.02
N GLY A 284 12.26 12.11 2.85
CA GLY A 284 11.99 10.69 2.76
C GLY A 284 13.04 9.84 3.49
N PHE A 285 14.31 10.07 3.23
CA PHE A 285 15.41 9.29 3.81
C PHE A 285 15.65 9.53 5.30
N GLN A 286 15.34 10.74 5.82
CA GLN A 286 15.54 11.08 7.23
C GLN A 286 14.37 10.65 8.12
N ASN A 287 13.19 10.47 7.58
CA ASN A 287 11.99 10.24 8.38
C ASN A 287 11.40 8.85 8.22
N PHE A 288 11.78 8.09 7.20
CA PHE A 288 11.18 6.79 6.89
C PHE A 288 12.22 5.69 6.81
N GLN A 289 11.79 4.48 7.10
CA GLN A 289 12.59 3.26 7.01
C GLN A 289 11.79 2.14 6.35
N LYS A 290 12.50 1.27 5.67
CA LYS A 290 11.94 0.05 5.10
C LYS A 290 11.93 -1.05 6.15
N VAL A 291 10.82 -1.77 6.25
CA VAL A 291 10.64 -2.91 7.13
C VAL A 291 10.20 -4.12 6.30
N SER A 292 10.98 -5.20 6.35
CA SER A 292 10.57 -6.48 5.77
C SER A 292 9.51 -7.13 6.65
N ILE A 293 8.42 -7.58 6.04
CA ILE A 293 7.35 -8.33 6.71
C ILE A 293 7.39 -9.83 6.37
N GLY A 294 8.12 -10.23 5.33
CA GLY A 294 8.27 -11.62 4.92
C GLY A 294 9.02 -12.49 5.94
N ASP A 295 10.11 -12.00 6.50
CA ASP A 295 10.94 -12.75 7.47
C ASP A 295 10.32 -12.81 8.87
N ASN A 296 9.50 -11.84 9.25
CA ASN A 296 8.89 -11.77 10.57
C ASN A 296 7.52 -12.47 10.64
N GLY A 297 7.05 -13.05 9.54
CA GLY A 297 5.90 -13.97 9.43
C GLY A 297 4.59 -13.60 10.16
N THR A 298 4.62 -12.53 10.94
CA THR A 298 3.59 -12.23 11.93
C THR A 298 3.52 -10.76 12.34
N ALA A 299 3.82 -9.80 11.45
CA ALA A 299 3.44 -8.43 11.78
C ALA A 299 1.91 -8.34 11.81
N GLY A 300 1.32 -8.65 12.97
CA GLY A 300 -0.12 -8.61 13.23
C GLY A 300 -0.85 -9.94 13.35
N ILE A 301 -0.19 -11.09 13.13
CA ILE A 301 -0.75 -12.40 13.52
C ILE A 301 -0.15 -12.73 14.89
N ASP A 302 -0.96 -12.58 15.92
CA ASP A 302 -0.65 -12.97 17.29
C ASP A 302 0.04 -14.35 17.27
N GLU A 303 1.23 -14.48 17.88
CA GLU A 303 1.93 -15.77 18.00
C GLU A 303 1.07 -16.86 18.67
N ASN A 304 0.06 -16.46 19.44
CA ASN A 304 -0.94 -17.35 20.00
C ASN A 304 -1.99 -17.80 18.98
N ASN A 305 -2.10 -17.17 17.82
CA ASN A 305 -2.93 -17.57 16.68
C ASN A 305 -2.13 -18.30 15.58
N LYS A 306 -0.88 -18.69 15.82
CA LYS A 306 -0.30 -19.85 15.14
C LYS A 306 -1.17 -21.03 15.54
N THR A 307 -2.34 -21.08 14.93
CA THR A 307 -3.33 -22.10 15.14
C THR A 307 -2.62 -23.42 14.92
N THR A 308 -2.48 -24.11 15.98
CA THR A 308 -2.17 -25.53 16.15
C THR A 308 -3.13 -26.39 15.30
N ILE A 309 -3.31 -26.06 14.03
CA ILE A 309 -4.11 -26.86 13.11
C ILE A 309 -3.26 -27.88 12.39
N MET A 310 -1.93 -27.71 12.33
CA MET A 310 -1.06 -28.74 11.75
C MET A 310 0.29 -28.76 12.44
N ASN A 311 0.46 -29.68 13.39
CA ASN A 311 1.78 -30.16 13.77
C ASN A 311 2.48 -30.70 12.51
N ASN A 312 3.62 -30.10 12.12
CA ASN A 312 4.60 -30.57 11.15
C ASN A 312 4.31 -30.35 9.65
N TYR A 313 3.42 -29.44 9.23
CA TYR A 313 3.31 -29.09 7.81
C TYR A 313 3.63 -27.62 7.61
N GLU A 314 4.45 -27.30 6.60
CA GLU A 314 4.62 -25.94 6.13
C GLU A 314 3.27 -25.39 5.69
N PRO A 315 2.94 -24.13 6.00
CA PRO A 315 1.65 -23.56 5.60
C PRO A 315 1.54 -23.56 4.08
N TYR A 316 0.38 -23.95 3.56
CA TYR A 316 0.10 -23.94 2.10
C TYR A 316 0.15 -22.55 1.49
N VAL A 317 0.02 -21.52 2.30
CA VAL A 317 0.05 -20.12 1.89
C VAL A 317 1.06 -19.36 2.74
N LYS A 318 1.80 -18.46 2.11
CA LYS A 318 2.76 -17.58 2.77
C LYS A 318 2.67 -16.18 2.19
N LEU A 319 3.14 -15.20 2.94
CA LEU A 319 3.43 -13.89 2.38
C LEU A 319 4.59 -13.99 1.40
N ASP A 320 4.59 -13.14 0.37
CA ASP A 320 5.77 -12.97 -0.46
C ASP A 320 6.95 -12.59 0.44
N GLU A 321 8.05 -13.33 0.31
CA GLU A 321 9.28 -13.11 1.10
C GLU A 321 9.88 -11.71 0.87
N ASN A 322 9.60 -11.12 -0.29
CA ASN A 322 10.01 -9.77 -0.65
C ASN A 322 9.05 -8.68 -0.18
N ALA A 323 7.96 -9.04 0.49
CA ALA A 323 6.97 -8.08 0.96
C ALA A 323 7.59 -7.09 1.96
N GLN A 324 7.42 -5.81 1.67
CA GLN A 324 8.05 -4.71 2.39
C GLN A 324 7.03 -3.60 2.63
N ILE A 325 7.13 -2.98 3.78
CA ILE A 325 6.40 -1.76 4.11
C ILE A 325 7.36 -0.64 4.45
N VAL A 326 6.89 0.59 4.35
CA VAL A 326 7.65 1.77 4.75
C VAL A 326 6.96 2.45 5.91
N LEU A 327 7.69 2.63 6.99
CA LEU A 327 7.20 3.25 8.22
C LEU A 327 8.01 4.49 8.58
N PRO A 328 7.41 5.49 9.25
CA PRO A 328 8.19 6.48 9.96
C PRO A 328 9.20 5.83 10.91
N ILE A 329 10.41 6.37 11.01
CA ILE A 329 11.48 5.82 11.89
C ILE A 329 11.01 5.72 13.35
N THR A 330 10.11 6.61 13.76
CA THR A 330 9.54 6.66 15.12
C THR A 330 8.35 5.73 15.33
N ALA A 331 7.82 5.11 14.27
CA ALA A 331 6.64 4.26 14.34
C ALA A 331 6.97 2.87 14.88
N ASN A 332 6.02 2.29 15.62
CA ASN A 332 6.10 0.90 16.03
C ASN A 332 5.30 0.03 15.05
N ILE A 333 5.87 -1.09 14.65
CA ILE A 333 5.21 -2.07 13.77
C ILE A 333 3.89 -2.60 14.38
N ALA A 334 3.79 -2.62 15.71
CA ALA A 334 2.57 -3.02 16.41
C ALA A 334 1.37 -2.08 16.19
N ASP A 335 1.62 -0.86 15.71
CA ASP A 335 0.56 0.12 15.42
C ASP A 335 0.10 0.08 13.96
N VAL A 336 0.67 -0.83 13.15
CA VAL A 336 0.29 -1.04 11.75
C VAL A 336 -1.06 -1.77 11.69
N GLU A 337 -1.95 -1.23 10.89
CA GLU A 337 -3.26 -1.84 10.61
C GLU A 337 -3.18 -2.62 9.29
N MET A 338 -3.86 -3.77 9.24
CA MET A 338 -3.85 -4.66 8.07
C MET A 338 -5.28 -4.90 7.59
N SER A 339 -5.48 -4.89 6.28
CA SER A 339 -6.77 -5.17 5.65
C SER A 339 -6.59 -5.96 4.35
N LEU A 340 -7.61 -6.76 3.99
CA LEU A 340 -7.63 -7.45 2.70
C LEU A 340 -7.98 -6.48 1.57
N VAL A 341 -7.23 -6.55 0.48
CA VAL A 341 -7.54 -5.81 -0.75
C VAL A 341 -8.62 -6.57 -1.52
N ASN A 342 -9.72 -5.86 -1.83
CA ASN A 342 -10.84 -6.43 -2.60
C ASN A 342 -10.78 -5.95 -4.06
N LYS A 343 -9.84 -6.48 -4.84
CA LYS A 343 -9.69 -6.22 -6.29
C LYS A 343 -9.30 -7.50 -7.01
N GLU A 344 -9.33 -7.48 -8.35
CA GLU A 344 -8.76 -8.55 -9.15
C GLU A 344 -7.26 -8.70 -8.84
N LEU A 345 -6.84 -9.94 -8.60
CA LEU A 345 -5.49 -10.28 -8.20
C LEU A 345 -4.66 -10.77 -9.39
N PRO A 346 -3.35 -10.52 -9.44
CA PRO A 346 -2.47 -11.11 -10.43
C PRO A 346 -2.50 -12.64 -10.41
N SER A 347 -2.13 -13.27 -11.52
CA SER A 347 -2.03 -14.72 -11.60
C SER A 347 -1.02 -15.25 -10.57
N GLY A 348 -1.43 -16.26 -9.78
CA GLY A 348 -0.60 -16.86 -8.72
C GLY A 348 -0.71 -16.20 -7.36
N VAL A 349 -1.41 -15.07 -7.24
CA VAL A 349 -1.70 -14.40 -5.96
C VAL A 349 -3.06 -14.84 -5.47
N ILE A 350 -3.14 -15.30 -4.23
CA ILE A 350 -4.38 -15.80 -3.59
C ILE A 350 -5.14 -14.65 -2.93
N ALA A 351 -4.40 -13.76 -2.28
CA ALA A 351 -4.92 -12.59 -1.59
C ALA A 351 -3.85 -11.49 -1.58
N GLN A 352 -4.25 -10.26 -1.41
CA GLN A 352 -3.32 -9.15 -1.16
C GLN A 352 -3.72 -8.47 0.14
N LEU A 353 -2.73 -8.25 0.99
CA LEU A 353 -2.88 -7.49 2.22
C LEU A 353 -2.43 -6.05 2.00
N ASN A 354 -3.23 -5.10 2.42
CA ASN A 354 -2.87 -3.70 2.47
C ASN A 354 -2.51 -3.32 3.91
N TYR A 355 -1.38 -2.65 4.07
CA TYR A 355 -0.88 -2.17 5.35
C TYR A 355 -1.05 -0.66 5.45
N THR A 356 -1.58 -0.19 6.57
CA THR A 356 -1.78 1.24 6.84
C THR A 356 -1.24 1.61 8.21
N TYR A 357 -0.76 2.85 8.33
CA TYR A 357 -0.31 3.46 9.57
C TYR A 357 -0.79 4.91 9.62
N GLY A 358 -1.57 5.27 10.64
CA GLY A 358 -2.13 6.62 10.76
C GLY A 358 -3.01 7.04 9.59
N GLY A 359 -3.67 6.09 8.92
CA GLY A 359 -4.47 6.35 7.73
C GLY A 359 -3.69 6.43 6.42
N HIS A 360 -2.34 6.36 6.45
CA HIS A 360 -1.50 6.32 5.27
C HIS A 360 -1.25 4.87 4.82
N GLN A 361 -1.37 4.60 3.53
CA GLN A 361 -0.96 3.32 2.96
C GLN A 361 0.57 3.25 2.96
N ILE A 362 1.12 2.22 3.60
CA ILE A 362 2.56 2.06 3.79
C ILE A 362 3.15 0.87 3.01
N GLY A 363 2.31 0.11 2.35
CA GLY A 363 2.70 -1.01 1.49
C GLY A 363 1.61 -2.05 1.33
N CYS A 364 1.88 -3.01 0.46
CA CYS A 364 1.04 -4.19 0.23
C CYS A 364 1.91 -5.46 0.28
N ALA A 365 1.29 -6.58 0.63
CA ALA A 365 1.93 -7.89 0.55
C ALA A 365 1.02 -8.88 -0.15
N ASP A 366 1.57 -9.59 -1.12
CA ASP A 366 0.88 -10.68 -1.78
C ASP A 366 0.94 -11.95 -0.94
N VAL A 367 -0.18 -12.64 -0.86
CA VAL A 367 -0.30 -13.98 -0.28
C VAL A 367 -0.23 -14.96 -1.44
N ILE A 368 0.78 -15.81 -1.44
CA ILE A 368 1.06 -16.78 -2.49
C ILE A 368 1.02 -18.21 -1.94
N PHE A 369 0.88 -19.22 -2.82
CA PHE A 369 1.07 -20.58 -2.40
C PHE A 369 2.53 -20.82 -2.00
N SER A 370 2.74 -21.47 -0.87
CA SER A 370 4.07 -21.98 -0.55
C SER A 370 4.41 -23.10 -1.55
N ASN A 371 5.69 -23.18 -1.98
CA ASN A 371 6.19 -24.27 -2.82
C ASN A 371 6.31 -25.60 -2.01
N ALA A 372 5.47 -25.82 -1.00
CA ALA A 372 5.35 -27.10 -0.36
C ALA A 372 5.07 -28.13 -1.46
N LYS A 373 6.02 -29.04 -1.69
CA LYS A 373 5.79 -30.16 -2.59
C LYS A 373 4.56 -30.89 -2.07
N VAL A 374 3.43 -30.71 -2.76
CA VAL A 374 2.32 -31.63 -2.62
C VAL A 374 2.90 -32.96 -3.10
N GLU A 375 3.15 -33.87 -2.19
CA GLU A 375 3.42 -35.25 -2.60
C GLU A 375 2.21 -35.70 -3.39
N GLU A 376 2.41 -35.96 -4.68
CA GLU A 376 1.36 -36.35 -5.66
C GLU A 376 0.66 -37.68 -5.30
N ASN A 377 0.83 -38.20 -4.09
CA ASN A 377 0.35 -39.50 -3.67
C ASN A 377 -1.08 -39.52 -3.09
N TYR A 378 -1.88 -38.43 -3.23
CA TYR A 378 -3.20 -38.41 -2.59
C TYR A 378 -4.37 -38.81 -3.49
N PHE A 379 -4.14 -39.11 -4.79
CA PHE A 379 -5.21 -39.46 -5.74
C PHE A 379 -5.00 -40.77 -6.51
N ASP A 380 -3.91 -41.54 -6.21
CA ASP A 380 -3.82 -42.90 -6.79
C ASP A 380 -4.49 -43.86 -5.81
N GLY A 381 -5.69 -44.28 -6.22
CA GLY A 381 -6.55 -45.14 -5.44
C GLY A 381 -5.91 -46.50 -5.15
N GLN A 382 -6.19 -47.01 -3.97
CA GLN A 382 -5.97 -48.31 -3.38
C GLN A 382 -4.76 -48.44 -2.45
N GLU A 383 -4.88 -47.85 -1.27
CA GLU A 383 -4.48 -48.59 -0.06
C GLU A 383 -5.52 -48.36 1.04
N LYS A 384 -5.93 -49.47 1.66
CA LYS A 384 -6.91 -49.50 2.75
C LYS A 384 -6.48 -48.59 3.88
N PRO A 385 -7.40 -47.80 4.49
CA PRO A 385 -7.06 -46.98 5.62
C PRO A 385 -6.63 -47.84 6.78
N SER A 386 -5.39 -47.66 7.25
CA SER A 386 -4.96 -48.18 8.54
C SER A 386 -5.84 -47.58 9.62
N ASP A 387 -6.34 -48.40 10.52
CA ASP A 387 -7.17 -48.04 11.69
C ASP A 387 -6.55 -46.87 12.48
N ARG A 388 -6.82 -45.68 12.08
CA ARG A 388 -6.72 -44.48 12.94
C ARG A 388 -8.10 -44.21 13.48
N ASN A 389 -8.28 -44.35 14.77
CA ASN A 389 -9.50 -43.99 15.48
C ASN A 389 -9.80 -42.51 15.27
N VAL A 390 -10.50 -42.20 14.21
CA VAL A 390 -11.05 -40.86 13.96
C VAL A 390 -12.27 -40.72 14.88
N ILE A 391 -12.12 -40.00 15.97
CA ILE A 391 -13.23 -39.72 16.88
C ILE A 391 -14.12 -38.66 16.22
N TYR A 392 -15.19 -39.10 15.58
CA TYR A 392 -16.25 -38.21 15.10
C TYR A 392 -17.05 -37.66 16.29
N ILE A 393 -16.77 -36.43 16.70
CA ILE A 393 -17.61 -35.72 17.68
C ILE A 393 -18.88 -35.27 16.96
N LYS A 394 -20.00 -35.98 17.19
CA LYS A 394 -21.28 -35.55 16.65
C LYS A 394 -21.63 -34.15 17.19
N PRO A 395 -22.11 -33.22 16.35
CA PRO A 395 -22.48 -31.86 16.79
C PRO A 395 -23.41 -31.83 18.00
N ALA A 396 -24.22 -32.89 18.19
CA ALA A 396 -25.07 -33.06 19.35
C ALA A 396 -24.30 -33.11 20.68
N TYR A 397 -23.09 -33.65 20.75
CA TYR A 397 -22.28 -33.63 21.96
C TYR A 397 -21.77 -32.26 22.34
N ILE A 398 -21.43 -31.43 21.31
CA ILE A 398 -21.03 -30.04 21.55
C ILE A 398 -22.20 -29.25 22.12
N LEU A 399 -23.41 -29.45 21.60
CA LEU A 399 -24.63 -28.81 22.12
C LEU A 399 -24.97 -29.27 23.54
N MET A 400 -24.74 -30.56 23.87
CA MET A 400 -24.94 -31.05 25.24
C MET A 400 -23.94 -30.44 26.22
N ILE A 401 -22.69 -30.29 25.84
CA ILE A 401 -21.64 -29.67 26.67
C ILE A 401 -21.98 -28.20 26.92
N LEU A 402 -22.36 -27.46 25.86
CA LEU A 402 -22.78 -26.07 25.99
C LEU A 402 -24.05 -25.92 26.86
N GLY A 403 -25.01 -26.81 26.66
CA GLY A 403 -26.21 -26.86 27.52
C GLY A 403 -25.89 -27.15 29.01
N GLY A 404 -24.96 -28.05 29.29
CA GLY A 404 -24.47 -28.34 30.63
C GLY A 404 -23.77 -27.14 31.29
N ILE A 405 -22.95 -26.43 30.53
CA ILE A 405 -22.29 -25.20 31.03
C ILE A 405 -23.33 -24.12 31.33
N LEU A 406 -24.30 -23.92 30.44
CA LEU A 406 -25.37 -22.95 30.68
C LEU A 406 -26.20 -23.28 31.91
N ALA A 407 -26.55 -24.56 32.09
CA ALA A 407 -27.29 -25.04 33.28
C ALA A 407 -26.50 -24.81 34.58
N THR A 408 -25.19 -25.06 34.58
CA THR A 408 -24.34 -24.79 35.73
C THR A 408 -24.25 -23.31 36.08
N ILE A 409 -24.16 -22.45 35.09
CA ILE A 409 -24.17 -20.98 35.27
C ILE A 409 -25.52 -20.54 35.91
N VAL A 410 -26.63 -21.06 35.41
CA VAL A 410 -27.96 -20.75 35.94
C VAL A 410 -28.10 -21.21 37.40
N ILE A 411 -27.61 -22.42 37.73
CA ILE A 411 -27.63 -22.94 39.11
C ILE A 411 -26.79 -22.06 40.05
N ILE A 412 -25.61 -21.61 39.59
CA ILE A 412 -24.75 -20.70 40.37
C ILE A 412 -25.47 -19.35 40.60
N ILE A 413 -26.11 -18.80 39.59
CA ILE A 413 -26.84 -17.53 39.71
C ILE A 413 -28.02 -17.68 40.69
N ILE A 414 -28.79 -18.79 40.59
CA ILE A 414 -29.90 -19.08 41.52
C ILE A 414 -29.36 -19.28 42.92
N GLY A 415 -28.29 -20.07 43.09
CA GLY A 415 -27.65 -20.30 44.38
C GLY A 415 -27.17 -19.01 45.04
N LYS A 416 -26.52 -18.14 44.26
CA LYS A 416 -26.08 -16.81 44.72
C LYS A 416 -27.28 -15.94 45.12
N ARG A 417 -28.34 -15.93 44.34
CA ARG A 417 -29.57 -15.17 44.64
C ARG A 417 -30.28 -15.68 45.90
N LEU A 418 -30.31 -16.98 46.12
CA LEU A 418 -30.82 -17.58 47.34
C LEU A 418 -29.94 -17.28 48.55
N TYR A 419 -28.64 -17.31 48.39
CA TYR A 419 -27.68 -16.97 49.43
C TYR A 419 -27.79 -15.49 49.83
N ASP A 420 -27.82 -14.59 48.86
CA ASP A 420 -27.93 -13.14 49.09
C ASP A 420 -29.27 -12.78 49.74
N ASN A 421 -30.35 -13.53 49.44
CA ASN A 421 -31.66 -13.32 50.05
C ASN A 421 -31.90 -14.15 51.31
N TYR A 422 -30.99 -15.01 51.70
CA TYR A 422 -31.16 -15.89 52.86
C TYR A 422 -31.47 -15.13 54.17
N TYR A 423 -30.77 -14.06 54.41
CA TYR A 423 -30.98 -13.21 55.60
C TYR A 423 -32.34 -12.50 55.55
N VAL A 424 -32.82 -12.08 54.40
CA VAL A 424 -34.13 -11.44 54.22
C VAL A 424 -35.26 -12.48 54.47
N ILE A 425 -35.11 -13.66 53.84
CA ILE A 425 -36.10 -14.77 54.00
C ILE A 425 -36.18 -15.25 55.47
N ARG A 426 -35.00 -15.38 56.09
CA ARG A 426 -34.94 -15.77 57.51
C ARG A 426 -35.57 -14.74 58.40
N HIS A 427 -35.28 -13.45 58.15
CA HIS A 427 -35.91 -12.35 58.92
C HIS A 427 -37.43 -12.32 58.69
N ASP A 428 -37.93 -12.55 57.54
CA ASP A 428 -39.36 -12.53 57.20
C ASP A 428 -40.09 -13.74 57.87
N MET A 429 -39.44 -14.89 57.89
CA MET A 429 -39.95 -16.06 58.60
C MET A 429 -39.99 -15.84 60.14
N GLU A 430 -38.99 -15.20 60.73
CA GLU A 430 -39.01 -14.86 62.18
C GLU A 430 -40.09 -13.82 62.47
N VAL A 431 -40.31 -12.84 61.63
CA VAL A 431 -41.38 -11.86 61.76
C VAL A 431 -42.74 -12.52 61.64
N LYS A 432 -42.93 -13.44 60.69
CA LYS A 432 -44.18 -14.24 60.57
C LYS A 432 -44.38 -15.15 61.75
N ARG A 433 -43.35 -15.77 62.33
CA ARG A 433 -43.40 -16.61 63.53
C ARG A 433 -43.76 -15.79 64.77
N LYS A 434 -43.18 -14.59 64.92
CA LYS A 434 -43.54 -13.64 65.99
C LYS A 434 -44.98 -13.15 65.89
N ARG A 435 -45.47 -12.84 64.66
CA ARG A 435 -46.86 -12.48 64.41
C ARG A 435 -47.83 -13.63 64.81
N ARG A 436 -47.56 -14.88 64.40
CA ARG A 436 -48.38 -16.04 64.73
C ARG A 436 -48.38 -16.32 66.24
N ALA A 437 -47.26 -16.14 66.95
CA ALA A 437 -47.19 -16.26 68.40
C ALA A 437 -48.03 -15.21 69.12
N ARG A 438 -48.00 -13.94 68.67
CA ARG A 438 -48.84 -12.85 69.18
C ARG A 438 -50.31 -13.09 68.94
N PHE A 439 -50.72 -13.66 67.85
CA PHE A 439 -52.11 -14.04 67.60
C PHE A 439 -52.57 -15.17 68.49
N ARG A 440 -51.73 -16.17 68.76
CA ARG A 440 -52.06 -17.27 69.72
C ARG A 440 -52.18 -16.77 71.11
N THR A 441 -51.37 -15.84 71.57
CA THR A 441 -51.47 -15.26 72.93
C THR A 441 -52.66 -14.35 73.04
N SER A 442 -53.03 -13.57 72.04
CA SER A 442 -54.23 -12.71 72.07
C SER A 442 -55.53 -13.55 72.07
N SER A 443 -55.56 -14.63 71.27
CA SER A 443 -56.73 -15.55 71.30
C SER A 443 -56.88 -16.34 72.62
N ARG A 444 -55.74 -16.69 73.27
CA ARG A 444 -55.80 -17.29 74.65
C ARG A 444 -56.26 -16.27 75.68
N ARG A 445 -55.90 -15.00 75.61
CA ARG A 445 -56.42 -13.93 76.49
C ARG A 445 -57.91 -13.71 76.27
N LYS A 446 -58.40 -13.66 75.01
CA LYS A 446 -59.83 -13.53 74.72
C LYS A 446 -60.62 -14.75 75.19
N LYS A 447 -60.09 -15.99 75.14
CA LYS A 447 -60.73 -17.16 75.70
C LYS A 447 -60.73 -17.15 77.24
N LYS A 448 -59.70 -16.65 77.95
CA LYS A 448 -59.68 -16.50 79.42
C LYS A 448 -60.65 -15.42 79.87
N TRP A 449 -60.85 -14.33 79.15
CA TRP A 449 -61.82 -13.28 79.44
C TRP A 449 -63.27 -13.81 79.32
N LYS A 450 -63.58 -14.51 78.23
CA LYS A 450 -64.90 -15.12 78.01
C LYS A 450 -65.21 -16.23 79.05
N LYS A 451 -64.22 -16.85 79.68
CA LYS A 451 -64.41 -17.87 80.75
C LYS A 451 -64.61 -17.19 82.09
N LYS A 452 -64.12 -15.98 82.35
CA LYS A 452 -64.35 -15.21 83.57
C LYS A 452 -65.76 -14.58 83.61
N ASP A 453 -66.26 -14.09 82.45
CA ASP A 453 -67.63 -13.55 82.34
C ASP A 453 -68.76 -14.59 82.47
N ARG A 454 -68.42 -15.92 82.36
CA ARG A 454 -69.38 -17.01 82.58
C ARG A 454 -69.41 -17.52 83.99
N MET A 455 -68.57 -17.02 84.90
CA MET A 455 -68.55 -17.39 86.32
C MET A 455 -69.21 -16.34 87.27
N PHE A 456 -69.75 -15.26 86.67
CA PHE A 456 -70.45 -14.21 87.39
C PHE A 456 -71.83 -13.88 86.75
N LYS A 457 -72.52 -14.98 86.28
CA LYS A 457 -73.96 -14.97 86.02
C LYS A 457 -74.56 -16.16 86.74
#